data_e3059334fc263dcab8f3a4d2fd006fc6
#
_entry.id   e3059334fc263dcab8f3a4d2fd006fc6
#
_cell.length_a   1.000
_cell.length_b   1.000
_cell.length_c   1.000
_cell.angle_alpha   90.00
_cell.angle_beta   90.00
_cell.angle_gamma   90.00
#
_symmetry.space_group_name_H-M   'P 1'
#
loop_
_entity.id
_entity.type
_entity.pdbx_description
1 polymer ?
#
loop_
_entity_poly.entity_id
_entity_poly.type
_entity_poly.pdbx_seq_one_letter_code
_entity_poly.pdbx_strand_id
1 'polypeptide(L)'
;LYFEPVTVEDVLTIYEKEKPEGVIVQFGGQTPLNIAQALKDAGVKILGTQPEGIRLAEDREYFRERMIALDIRQPESGTARSLEEAVELGRQIGYPVMVRPSFVLGGRGMEVIYDEENLKRYGVEAIQVSPEYPMLIDRFLDNAIEAEVDALADGTDTFVATVMEHIELAGIHSGDSACAIPPVTIAPKHVRTIEEHAAKIARDFQVKGILNVQFAICDDEVYIIEANPRASRTVPIVSKVTGISMAR
;
A
#
# COMPACT_ATOMS: atom_id res chain seq x y z
N LEU A 1 -28.27 10.23 6.40
CA LEU A 1 -26.89 10.47 6.84
C LEU A 1 -26.79 10.17 8.32
N TYR A 2 -25.81 9.35 8.70
CA TYR A 2 -25.53 8.97 10.09
C TYR A 2 -24.16 9.54 10.47
N PHE A 3 -24.02 9.97 11.73
CA PHE A 3 -22.79 10.52 12.29
C PHE A 3 -22.25 9.64 13.43
N GLU A 4 -22.60 8.37 13.37
CA GLU A 4 -22.15 7.37 14.33
C GLU A 4 -20.68 6.96 14.07
N PRO A 5 -19.99 6.46 15.09
CA PRO A 5 -18.67 5.84 14.90
C PRO A 5 -18.71 4.70 13.87
N VAL A 6 -17.62 4.50 13.14
CA VAL A 6 -17.51 3.40 12.19
C VAL A 6 -17.06 2.15 12.95
N THR A 7 -17.92 1.62 13.80
CA THR A 7 -17.78 0.36 14.51
C THR A 7 -18.65 -0.73 13.89
N VAL A 8 -18.38 -1.98 14.17
CA VAL A 8 -19.19 -3.09 13.66
C VAL A 8 -20.63 -2.97 14.18
N GLU A 9 -20.80 -2.68 15.45
CA GLU A 9 -22.10 -2.57 16.14
C GLU A 9 -22.97 -1.46 15.57
N ASP A 10 -22.39 -0.28 15.37
CA ASP A 10 -23.12 0.87 14.84
C ASP A 10 -23.54 0.63 13.39
N VAL A 11 -22.60 0.08 12.56
CA VAL A 11 -22.90 -0.25 11.17
C VAL A 11 -23.97 -1.33 11.05
N LEU A 12 -23.94 -2.38 11.89
CA LEU A 12 -24.98 -3.41 11.92
C LEU A 12 -26.34 -2.84 12.31
N THR A 13 -26.39 -1.96 13.31
CA THR A 13 -27.64 -1.29 13.74
C THR A 13 -28.25 -0.47 12.59
N ILE A 14 -27.41 0.27 11.85
CA ILE A 14 -27.85 1.03 10.68
C ILE A 14 -28.28 0.08 9.55
N TYR A 15 -27.51 -0.99 9.29
CA TYR A 15 -27.83 -1.98 8.27
C TYR A 15 -29.19 -2.65 8.49
N GLU A 16 -29.48 -3.06 9.73
CA GLU A 16 -30.77 -3.65 10.11
C GLU A 16 -31.93 -2.66 9.96
N LYS A 17 -31.70 -1.40 10.28
CA LYS A 17 -32.71 -0.35 10.18
C LYS A 17 -33.02 0.04 8.75
N GLU A 18 -32.01 0.29 7.94
CA GLU A 18 -32.15 0.80 6.57
C GLU A 18 -32.36 -0.30 5.53
N LYS A 19 -31.94 -1.54 5.84
CA LYS A 19 -32.04 -2.73 4.96
C LYS A 19 -31.49 -2.47 3.55
N PRO A 20 -30.25 -1.93 3.43
CA PRO A 20 -29.66 -1.68 2.13
C PRO A 20 -29.33 -3.00 1.43
N GLU A 21 -29.06 -2.96 0.12
CA GLU A 21 -28.61 -4.13 -0.64
C GLU A 21 -27.27 -4.69 -0.14
N GLY A 22 -26.41 -3.85 0.39
CA GLY A 22 -25.11 -4.20 0.93
C GLY A 22 -24.36 -2.96 1.42
N VAL A 23 -23.09 -3.14 1.78
CA VAL A 23 -22.21 -2.09 2.31
C VAL A 23 -20.97 -1.96 1.44
N ILE A 24 -20.61 -0.74 1.07
CA ILE A 24 -19.35 -0.41 0.41
C ILE A 24 -18.37 0.05 1.50
N VAL A 25 -17.23 -0.62 1.61
CA VAL A 25 -16.21 -0.34 2.63
C VAL A 25 -14.99 0.44 2.08
N GLN A 26 -14.94 0.69 0.78
CA GLN A 26 -13.76 1.23 0.09
C GLN A 26 -13.66 2.78 0.11
N PHE A 27 -14.64 3.50 0.69
CA PHE A 27 -14.71 4.96 0.67
C PHE A 27 -14.64 5.56 2.09
N GLY A 28 -13.57 5.38 2.79
CA GLY A 28 -13.43 5.92 4.15
C GLY A 28 -12.03 5.70 4.72
N GLY A 29 -11.07 5.48 3.84
CA GLY A 29 -9.70 5.12 4.23
C GLY A 29 -9.66 3.76 4.89
N GLN A 30 -8.78 3.59 5.89
CA GLN A 30 -8.52 2.31 6.53
C GLN A 30 -9.63 1.84 7.48
N THR A 31 -10.32 2.78 8.13
CA THR A 31 -11.30 2.45 9.18
C THR A 31 -12.40 1.48 8.73
N PRO A 32 -13.13 1.71 7.61
CA PRO A 32 -14.12 0.75 7.15
C PRO A 32 -13.52 -0.55 6.60
N LEU A 33 -12.30 -0.54 6.08
CA LEU A 33 -11.62 -1.77 5.65
C LEU A 33 -11.36 -2.70 6.82
N ASN A 34 -10.93 -2.16 7.97
CA ASN A 34 -10.63 -2.94 9.16
C ASN A 34 -11.81 -3.72 9.71
N ILE A 35 -13.04 -3.27 9.47
CA ILE A 35 -14.26 -3.95 9.93
C ILE A 35 -14.94 -4.80 8.84
N ALA A 36 -14.42 -4.81 7.62
CA ALA A 36 -15.05 -5.46 6.48
C ALA A 36 -15.28 -6.97 6.71
N GLN A 37 -14.28 -7.67 7.26
CA GLN A 37 -14.40 -9.11 7.55
C GLN A 37 -15.46 -9.37 8.62
N ALA A 38 -15.46 -8.60 9.72
CA ALA A 38 -16.42 -8.77 10.80
C ALA A 38 -17.86 -8.48 10.34
N LEU A 39 -18.06 -7.50 9.46
CA LEU A 39 -19.37 -7.25 8.83
C LEU A 39 -19.81 -8.42 7.96
N LYS A 40 -18.91 -8.98 7.17
CA LYS A 40 -19.21 -10.16 6.33
C LYS A 40 -19.58 -11.38 7.18
N ASP A 41 -18.84 -11.62 8.26
CA ASP A 41 -19.08 -12.73 9.20
C ASP A 41 -20.44 -12.56 9.92
N ALA A 42 -20.87 -11.32 10.14
CA ALA A 42 -22.21 -11.00 10.65
C ALA A 42 -23.33 -11.09 9.59
N GLY A 43 -23.02 -11.52 8.36
CA GLY A 43 -23.98 -11.72 7.28
C GLY A 43 -24.27 -10.48 6.43
N VAL A 44 -23.49 -9.42 6.57
CA VAL A 44 -23.60 -8.24 5.73
C VAL A 44 -23.01 -8.51 4.35
N LYS A 45 -23.75 -8.21 3.30
CA LYS A 45 -23.23 -8.28 1.92
C LYS A 45 -22.27 -7.13 1.66
N ILE A 46 -21.00 -7.43 1.44
CA ILE A 46 -20.01 -6.42 1.03
C ILE A 46 -20.12 -6.21 -0.48
N LEU A 47 -20.30 -4.97 -0.89
CA LEU A 47 -20.31 -4.53 -2.27
C LEU A 47 -18.92 -4.03 -2.67
N GLY A 48 -18.47 -4.38 -3.88
CA GLY A 48 -17.13 -4.06 -4.34
C GLY A 48 -16.10 -5.15 -4.01
N THR A 49 -14.87 -4.77 -3.71
CA THR A 49 -13.79 -5.70 -3.36
C THR A 49 -14.13 -6.45 -2.07
N GLN A 50 -14.00 -7.76 -2.10
CA GLN A 50 -14.33 -8.61 -0.96
C GLN A 50 -13.22 -8.56 0.10
N PRO A 51 -13.53 -8.85 1.39
CA PRO A 51 -12.54 -8.84 2.47
C PRO A 51 -11.32 -9.72 2.20
N GLU A 52 -11.47 -10.80 1.45
CA GLU A 52 -10.36 -11.67 1.06
C GLU A 52 -9.34 -10.93 0.17
N GLY A 53 -9.82 -10.17 -0.83
CA GLY A 53 -8.97 -9.34 -1.69
C GLY A 53 -8.32 -8.19 -0.93
N ILE A 54 -9.05 -7.58 0.02
CA ILE A 54 -8.52 -6.54 0.90
C ILE A 54 -7.38 -7.13 1.75
N ARG A 55 -7.57 -8.30 2.33
CA ARG A 55 -6.57 -8.97 3.15
C ARG A 55 -5.29 -9.30 2.38
N LEU A 56 -5.38 -9.71 1.10
CA LEU A 56 -4.20 -9.96 0.25
C LEU A 56 -3.35 -8.71 0.06
N ALA A 57 -3.96 -7.54 0.06
CA ALA A 57 -3.25 -6.28 -0.06
C ALA A 57 -2.64 -5.79 1.28
N GLU A 58 -3.32 -6.06 2.39
CA GLU A 58 -2.99 -5.51 3.71
C GLU A 58 -2.06 -6.39 4.54
N ASP A 59 -2.15 -7.70 4.37
CA ASP A 59 -1.27 -8.64 5.04
C ASP A 59 0.06 -8.74 4.29
N ARG A 60 1.12 -8.35 4.95
CA ARG A 60 2.45 -8.24 4.35
C ARG A 60 2.99 -9.57 3.81
N GLU A 61 2.73 -10.69 4.51
CA GLU A 61 3.20 -12.00 4.06
C GLU A 61 2.44 -12.45 2.82
N TYR A 62 1.10 -12.35 2.85
CA TYR A 62 0.29 -12.68 1.69
C TYR A 62 0.59 -11.77 0.51
N PHE A 63 0.73 -10.47 0.73
CA PHE A 63 1.11 -9.54 -0.32
C PHE A 63 2.43 -9.94 -0.98
N ARG A 64 3.46 -10.20 -0.16
CA ARG A 64 4.77 -10.63 -0.65
C ARG A 64 4.69 -11.91 -1.47
N GLU A 65 4.01 -12.95 -0.99
CA GLU A 65 3.81 -14.21 -1.70
C GLU A 65 3.12 -14.00 -3.04
N ARG A 66 2.08 -13.16 -3.07
CA ARG A 66 1.35 -12.86 -4.30
C ARG A 66 2.21 -12.12 -5.32
N MET A 67 3.00 -11.13 -4.88
CA MET A 67 3.89 -10.39 -5.78
C MET A 67 4.96 -11.31 -6.39
N ILE A 68 5.53 -12.23 -5.61
CA ILE A 68 6.44 -13.26 -6.13
C ILE A 68 5.72 -14.13 -7.18
N ALA A 69 4.51 -14.60 -6.89
CA ALA A 69 3.73 -15.43 -7.82
C ALA A 69 3.36 -14.71 -9.13
N LEU A 70 3.22 -13.38 -9.08
CA LEU A 70 2.91 -12.53 -10.24
C LEU A 70 4.14 -12.06 -11.00
N ASP A 71 5.34 -12.42 -10.54
CA ASP A 71 6.62 -11.92 -11.06
C ASP A 71 6.69 -10.38 -11.02
N ILE A 72 6.32 -9.81 -9.87
CA ILE A 72 6.39 -8.37 -9.58
C ILE A 72 7.44 -8.15 -8.51
N ARG A 73 8.43 -7.31 -8.82
CA ARG A 73 9.53 -7.02 -7.91
C ARG A 73 9.06 -6.20 -6.71
N GLN A 74 9.58 -6.55 -5.54
CA GLN A 74 9.46 -5.80 -4.29
C GLN A 74 10.84 -5.47 -3.76
N PRO A 75 11.02 -4.40 -2.98
CA PRO A 75 12.24 -4.23 -2.20
C PRO A 75 12.49 -5.46 -1.33
N GLU A 76 13.73 -5.91 -1.28
CA GLU A 76 14.13 -7.00 -0.40
C GLU A 76 13.81 -6.62 1.04
N SER A 77 13.23 -7.53 1.80
CA SER A 77 12.74 -7.23 3.14
C SER A 77 12.84 -8.43 4.05
N GLY A 78 12.92 -8.14 5.35
CA GLY A 78 12.87 -9.16 6.37
C GLY A 78 12.51 -8.62 7.73
N THR A 79 12.43 -9.54 8.69
CA THR A 79 12.03 -9.27 10.06
C THR A 79 13.12 -9.75 10.99
N ALA A 80 13.56 -8.92 11.92
CA ALA A 80 14.58 -9.25 12.91
C ALA A 80 14.01 -9.09 14.32
N ARG A 81 14.28 -10.04 15.20
CA ARG A 81 13.84 -10.04 16.62
C ARG A 81 14.99 -9.74 17.57
N SER A 82 16.20 -9.70 17.07
CA SER A 82 17.39 -9.33 17.82
C SER A 82 18.28 -8.40 17.01
N LEU A 83 19.24 -7.78 17.68
CA LEU A 83 20.23 -6.93 17.03
C LEU A 83 21.11 -7.75 16.05
N GLU A 84 21.48 -8.97 16.45
CA GLU A 84 22.28 -9.87 15.65
C GLU A 84 21.56 -10.27 14.37
N GLU A 85 20.27 -10.62 14.47
CA GLU A 85 19.43 -10.90 13.30
C GLU A 85 19.30 -9.68 12.40
N ALA A 86 19.13 -8.48 12.98
CA ALA A 86 19.03 -7.25 12.23
C ALA A 86 20.30 -6.96 11.42
N VAL A 87 21.47 -7.12 12.05
CA VAL A 87 22.77 -6.91 11.38
C VAL A 87 22.98 -7.93 10.27
N GLU A 88 22.69 -9.18 10.51
CA GLU A 88 22.83 -10.23 9.48
C GLU A 88 21.88 -9.97 8.30
N LEU A 89 20.64 -9.60 8.58
CA LEU A 89 19.67 -9.26 7.55
C LEU A 89 20.09 -8.02 6.76
N GLY A 90 20.61 -6.98 7.44
CA GLY A 90 21.15 -5.78 6.79
C GLY A 90 22.32 -6.08 5.85
N ARG A 91 23.18 -7.04 6.21
CA ARG A 91 24.27 -7.52 5.33
C ARG A 91 23.74 -8.28 4.10
N GLN A 92 22.69 -9.11 4.29
CA GLN A 92 22.08 -9.88 3.21
C GLN A 92 21.35 -8.99 2.21
N ILE A 93 20.57 -8.03 2.71
CA ILE A 93 19.82 -7.08 1.86
C ILE A 93 20.76 -6.09 1.17
N GLY A 94 21.83 -5.68 1.86
CA GLY A 94 22.73 -4.61 1.42
C GLY A 94 22.22 -3.23 1.82
N TYR A 95 23.16 -2.34 2.19
CA TYR A 95 22.84 -0.96 2.55
C TYR A 95 22.67 -0.07 1.31
N PRO A 96 21.84 0.99 1.40
CA PRO A 96 21.07 1.44 2.58
C PRO A 96 19.82 0.60 2.82
N VAL A 97 19.43 0.49 4.09
CA VAL A 97 18.18 -0.16 4.51
C VAL A 97 17.27 0.81 5.26
N MET A 98 15.97 0.63 5.11
CA MET A 98 14.96 1.28 5.95
C MET A 98 14.65 0.37 7.13
N VAL A 99 14.85 0.86 8.33
CA VAL A 99 14.50 0.14 9.56
C VAL A 99 13.30 0.78 10.22
N ARG A 100 12.34 -0.04 10.61
CA ARG A 100 11.12 0.41 11.29
C ARG A 100 10.69 -0.59 12.36
N PRO A 101 10.34 -0.13 13.57
CA PRO A 101 9.69 -0.96 14.57
C PRO A 101 8.30 -1.39 14.07
N SER A 102 7.87 -2.62 14.40
CA SER A 102 6.57 -3.14 13.92
C SER A 102 5.35 -2.40 14.45
N PHE A 103 5.49 -1.66 15.55
CA PHE A 103 4.41 -0.92 16.19
C PHE A 103 4.81 0.52 16.50
N VAL A 104 4.77 1.38 15.48
CA VAL A 104 4.91 2.82 15.70
C VAL A 104 3.84 3.56 14.89
N LEU A 105 2.99 4.30 15.59
CA LEU A 105 1.97 5.16 14.97
C LEU A 105 2.64 6.41 14.36
N GLY A 106 2.34 6.69 13.10
CA GLY A 106 2.66 7.96 12.47
C GLY A 106 4.11 8.15 12.03
N GLY A 107 4.81 7.09 11.58
CA GLY A 107 6.16 7.21 10.99
C GLY A 107 7.27 7.55 12.00
N ARG A 108 6.99 7.62 13.29
CA ARG A 108 8.02 7.78 14.32
C ARG A 108 8.88 6.53 14.40
N GLY A 109 10.18 6.69 14.37
CA GLY A 109 11.13 5.60 14.51
C GLY A 109 11.41 4.84 13.20
N MET A 110 11.08 5.38 12.02
CA MET A 110 11.62 4.90 10.76
C MET A 110 12.91 5.66 10.47
N GLU A 111 13.97 4.92 10.14
CA GLU A 111 15.26 5.52 9.81
C GLU A 111 15.91 4.81 8.62
N VAL A 112 16.50 5.62 7.72
CA VAL A 112 17.33 5.09 6.63
C VAL A 112 18.74 4.91 7.16
N ILE A 113 19.22 3.69 7.11
CA ILE A 113 20.51 3.27 7.67
C ILE A 113 21.47 2.93 6.53
N TYR A 114 22.58 3.62 6.46
CA TYR A 114 23.54 3.51 5.37
C TYR A 114 24.69 2.54 5.64
N ASP A 115 24.87 2.07 6.86
CA ASP A 115 25.94 1.16 7.25
C ASP A 115 25.61 0.34 8.50
N GLU A 116 26.41 -0.68 8.76
CA GLU A 116 26.23 -1.60 9.88
C GLU A 116 26.39 -0.92 11.26
N GLU A 117 27.30 0.07 11.37
CA GLU A 117 27.54 0.74 12.64
C GLU A 117 26.31 1.54 13.08
N ASN A 118 25.71 2.26 12.14
CA ASN A 118 24.45 2.99 12.36
C ASN A 118 23.30 2.03 12.65
N LEU A 119 23.25 0.86 11.97
CA LEU A 119 22.24 -0.18 12.26
C LEU A 119 22.36 -0.70 13.70
N LYS A 120 23.57 -0.95 14.17
CA LYS A 120 23.79 -1.38 15.56
C LYS A 120 23.35 -0.33 16.57
N ARG A 121 23.66 0.94 16.33
CA ARG A 121 23.24 2.04 17.20
C ARG A 121 21.73 2.18 17.25
N TYR A 122 21.09 2.24 16.11
CA TYR A 122 19.63 2.37 16.00
C TYR A 122 18.90 1.13 16.55
N GLY A 123 19.39 -0.07 16.27
CA GLY A 123 18.77 -1.32 16.70
C GLY A 123 18.68 -1.44 18.21
N VAL A 124 19.64 -0.94 18.96
CA VAL A 124 19.60 -0.87 20.42
C VAL A 124 18.44 0.02 20.90
N GLU A 125 18.27 1.19 20.28
CA GLU A 125 17.17 2.10 20.62
C GLU A 125 15.81 1.53 20.23
N ALA A 126 15.69 0.91 19.05
CA ALA A 126 14.45 0.30 18.55
C ALA A 126 13.98 -0.86 19.44
N ILE A 127 14.89 -1.73 19.89
CA ILE A 127 14.58 -2.85 20.79
C ILE A 127 14.13 -2.32 22.16
N GLN A 128 14.72 -1.24 22.67
CA GLN A 128 14.29 -0.64 23.94
C GLN A 128 12.88 -0.06 23.89
N VAL A 129 12.47 0.47 22.73
CA VAL A 129 11.13 1.04 22.53
C VAL A 129 10.06 -0.03 22.37
N SER A 130 10.38 -1.18 21.77
CA SER A 130 9.43 -2.26 21.49
C SER A 130 10.07 -3.65 21.66
N PRO A 131 10.37 -4.08 22.90
CA PRO A 131 11.10 -5.33 23.14
C PRO A 131 10.38 -6.60 22.68
N GLU A 132 9.05 -6.56 22.61
CA GLU A 132 8.22 -7.72 22.24
C GLU A 132 7.92 -7.82 20.75
N TYR A 133 8.27 -6.79 19.98
CA TYR A 133 7.91 -6.71 18.56
C TYR A 133 9.14 -6.71 17.66
N PRO A 134 9.09 -7.42 16.54
CA PRO A 134 10.20 -7.48 15.60
C PRO A 134 10.45 -6.12 14.92
N MET A 135 11.69 -5.90 14.53
CA MET A 135 12.07 -4.83 13.60
C MET A 135 11.84 -5.29 12.17
N LEU A 136 11.31 -4.42 11.35
CA LEU A 136 11.21 -4.60 9.92
C LEU A 136 12.40 -3.90 9.25
N ILE A 137 13.07 -4.61 8.36
CA ILE A 137 14.21 -4.10 7.61
C ILE A 137 13.92 -4.31 6.14
N ASP A 138 13.86 -3.22 5.40
CA ASP A 138 13.57 -3.23 3.97
C ASP A 138 14.74 -2.58 3.24
N ARG A 139 15.09 -3.06 2.04
CA ARG A 139 16.03 -2.36 1.16
C ARG A 139 15.50 -0.96 0.89
N PHE A 140 16.29 0.05 1.16
CA PHE A 140 15.97 1.42 0.78
C PHE A 140 16.38 1.66 -0.67
N LEU A 141 15.43 2.08 -1.50
CA LEU A 141 15.67 2.39 -2.91
C LEU A 141 16.12 3.84 -3.02
N ASP A 142 17.43 4.04 -2.88
CA ASP A 142 18.03 5.38 -2.93
C ASP A 142 17.87 5.99 -4.31
N ASN A 143 17.56 7.30 -4.36
CA ASN A 143 17.31 8.05 -5.59
C ASN A 143 16.21 7.46 -6.49
N ALA A 144 15.32 6.64 -5.97
CA ALA A 144 14.20 6.12 -6.73
C ALA A 144 13.20 7.23 -7.10
N ILE A 145 12.61 7.11 -8.27
CA ILE A 145 11.46 7.91 -8.69
C ILE A 145 10.22 7.19 -8.21
N GLU A 146 9.42 7.81 -7.34
CA GLU A 146 8.14 7.26 -6.95
C GLU A 146 7.06 7.55 -7.98
N ALA A 147 6.20 6.57 -8.18
CA ALA A 147 5.05 6.68 -9.06
C ALA A 147 3.81 6.06 -8.40
N GLU A 148 2.66 6.61 -8.71
CA GLU A 148 1.38 6.17 -8.19
C GLU A 148 0.36 6.03 -9.31
N VAL A 149 -0.52 5.05 -9.20
CA VAL A 149 -1.66 4.89 -10.10
C VAL A 149 -2.94 4.70 -9.31
N ASP A 150 -4.01 5.33 -9.80
CA ASP A 150 -5.37 4.96 -9.44
C ASP A 150 -5.98 4.19 -10.60
N ALA A 151 -6.39 2.97 -10.32
CA ALA A 151 -7.00 2.07 -11.28
C ALA A 151 -8.46 1.79 -10.93
N LEU A 152 -9.28 1.54 -11.94
CA LEU A 152 -10.63 0.99 -11.82
C LEU A 152 -10.61 -0.45 -12.26
N ALA A 153 -11.25 -1.33 -11.51
CA ALA A 153 -11.37 -2.73 -11.86
C ALA A 153 -12.79 -3.25 -11.59
N ASP A 154 -13.22 -4.25 -12.36
CA ASP A 154 -14.51 -4.91 -12.20
C ASP A 154 -14.40 -6.40 -11.77
N GLY A 155 -13.17 -6.83 -11.47
CA GLY A 155 -12.79 -8.20 -11.16
C GLY A 155 -12.24 -8.97 -12.36
N THR A 156 -12.34 -8.41 -13.58
CA THR A 156 -11.85 -9.01 -14.84
C THR A 156 -10.94 -8.04 -15.57
N ASP A 157 -11.47 -6.88 -15.89
CA ASP A 157 -10.77 -5.82 -16.60
C ASP A 157 -10.30 -4.73 -15.64
N THR A 158 -9.22 -4.07 -16.03
CA THR A 158 -8.62 -2.98 -15.25
C THR A 158 -8.33 -1.80 -16.17
N PHE A 159 -8.72 -0.63 -15.75
CA PHE A 159 -8.47 0.63 -16.42
C PHE A 159 -7.57 1.51 -15.56
N VAL A 160 -6.44 1.94 -16.09
CA VAL A 160 -5.54 2.94 -15.51
C VAL A 160 -5.68 4.23 -16.29
N ALA A 161 -6.11 5.30 -15.65
CA ALA A 161 -6.34 6.57 -16.32
C ALA A 161 -5.01 7.27 -16.69
N THR A 162 -4.04 7.20 -15.81
CA THR A 162 -2.68 7.76 -15.97
C THR A 162 -1.77 7.26 -14.85
N VAL A 163 -0.47 7.36 -15.08
CA VAL A 163 0.55 7.25 -14.02
C VAL A 163 0.83 8.65 -13.49
N MET A 164 0.96 8.80 -12.19
CA MET A 164 1.39 10.02 -11.50
C MET A 164 2.85 9.85 -11.11
N GLU A 165 3.68 10.82 -11.44
CA GLU A 165 5.08 10.88 -11.04
C GLU A 165 5.23 11.80 -9.84
N HIS A 166 5.86 11.34 -8.75
CA HIS A 166 6.15 12.17 -7.60
C HIS A 166 7.38 13.06 -7.88
N ILE A 167 7.32 14.30 -7.42
CA ILE A 167 8.41 15.27 -7.58
C ILE A 167 9.41 15.16 -6.43
N GLU A 168 8.93 14.83 -5.24
CA GLU A 168 9.76 14.59 -4.07
C GLU A 168 10.50 13.26 -4.18
N LEU A 169 11.64 13.20 -3.49
CA LEU A 169 12.45 11.98 -3.44
C LEU A 169 11.72 10.84 -2.73
N ALA A 170 12.06 9.62 -3.09
CA ALA A 170 11.55 8.40 -2.47
C ALA A 170 11.68 8.42 -0.94
N GLY A 171 10.63 7.95 -0.25
CA GLY A 171 10.54 7.93 1.20
C GLY A 171 9.74 9.10 1.80
N ILE A 172 9.28 10.05 0.99
CA ILE A 172 8.31 11.06 1.43
C ILE A 172 6.91 10.51 1.21
N HIS A 173 6.07 10.63 2.24
CA HIS A 173 4.71 10.12 2.17
C HIS A 173 3.95 10.72 0.97
N SER A 174 3.29 9.88 0.17
CA SER A 174 2.58 10.29 -1.06
C SER A 174 1.59 11.43 -0.87
N GLY A 175 0.99 11.53 0.32
CA GLY A 175 0.08 12.62 0.67
C GLY A 175 0.73 13.98 0.86
N ASP A 176 2.03 14.03 1.00
CA ASP A 176 2.84 15.24 1.20
C ASP A 176 3.69 15.56 -0.04
N SER A 177 3.57 14.72 -1.08
CA SER A 177 4.31 14.87 -2.34
C SER A 177 3.49 15.60 -3.40
N ALA A 178 4.15 16.47 -4.16
CA ALA A 178 3.59 17.01 -5.40
C ALA A 178 3.71 15.96 -6.52
N CYS A 179 2.74 15.94 -7.43
CA CYS A 179 2.73 14.98 -8.54
C CYS A 179 2.65 15.67 -9.90
N ALA A 180 3.37 15.12 -10.86
CA ALA A 180 3.23 15.46 -12.28
C ALA A 180 2.30 14.47 -12.97
N ILE A 181 1.29 14.97 -13.70
CA ILE A 181 0.34 14.22 -14.51
C ILE A 181 0.21 14.87 -15.88
N PRO A 182 0.52 14.19 -16.97
CA PRO A 182 1.15 12.86 -17.07
C PRO A 182 2.60 12.87 -16.54
N PRO A 183 3.23 11.68 -16.35
CA PRO A 183 4.62 11.58 -15.92
C PRO A 183 5.56 12.26 -16.92
N VAL A 184 6.62 12.90 -16.42
CA VAL A 184 7.55 13.73 -17.20
C VAL A 184 8.88 13.03 -17.42
N THR A 185 9.43 12.41 -16.36
CA THR A 185 10.77 11.78 -16.40
C THR A 185 10.71 10.26 -16.51
N ILE A 186 9.58 9.64 -16.14
CA ILE A 186 9.40 8.20 -16.22
C ILE A 186 9.37 7.73 -17.68
N ALA A 187 10.29 6.85 -18.03
CA ALA A 187 10.38 6.30 -19.38
C ALA A 187 9.09 5.53 -19.77
N PRO A 188 8.65 5.60 -21.04
CA PRO A 188 7.42 4.92 -21.49
C PRO A 188 7.40 3.41 -21.25
N LYS A 189 8.56 2.75 -21.17
CA LYS A 189 8.65 1.32 -20.83
C LYS A 189 8.18 1.06 -19.38
N HIS A 190 8.59 1.93 -18.45
CA HIS A 190 8.21 1.81 -17.04
C HIS A 190 6.74 2.15 -16.82
N VAL A 191 6.21 3.15 -17.54
CA VAL A 191 4.77 3.45 -17.53
C VAL A 191 3.97 2.21 -17.89
N ARG A 192 4.32 1.53 -19.00
CA ARG A 192 3.65 0.27 -19.40
C ARG A 192 3.79 -0.83 -18.36
N THR A 193 4.99 -1.01 -17.79
CA THR A 193 5.21 -2.00 -16.74
C THR A 193 4.34 -1.72 -15.50
N ILE A 194 4.23 -0.46 -15.09
CA ILE A 194 3.36 -0.03 -13.97
C ILE A 194 1.89 -0.36 -14.26
N GLU A 195 1.41 -0.03 -15.46
CA GLU A 195 0.02 -0.33 -15.88
C GLU A 195 -0.25 -1.84 -15.90
N GLU A 196 0.67 -2.63 -16.45
CA GLU A 196 0.58 -4.09 -16.49
C GLU A 196 0.60 -4.70 -15.09
N HIS A 197 1.46 -4.21 -14.18
CA HIS A 197 1.53 -4.66 -12.80
C HIS A 197 0.23 -4.33 -12.05
N ALA A 198 -0.28 -3.10 -12.18
CA ALA A 198 -1.55 -2.72 -11.57
C ALA A 198 -2.71 -3.60 -12.04
N ALA A 199 -2.76 -3.94 -13.34
CA ALA A 199 -3.77 -4.84 -13.89
C ALA A 199 -3.63 -6.28 -13.39
N LYS A 200 -2.39 -6.81 -13.27
CA LYS A 200 -2.14 -8.13 -12.68
C LYS A 200 -2.62 -8.20 -11.22
N ILE A 201 -2.28 -7.19 -10.42
CA ILE A 201 -2.67 -7.10 -9.00
C ILE A 201 -4.19 -6.99 -8.86
N ALA A 202 -4.83 -6.11 -9.64
CA ALA A 202 -6.27 -5.94 -9.61
C ALA A 202 -7.01 -7.25 -9.89
N ARG A 203 -6.54 -8.01 -10.88
CA ARG A 203 -7.13 -9.30 -11.25
C ARG A 203 -6.88 -10.36 -10.18
N ASP A 204 -5.67 -10.45 -9.65
CA ASP A 204 -5.30 -11.44 -8.63
C ASP A 204 -6.07 -11.26 -7.33
N PHE A 205 -6.20 -9.99 -6.88
CA PHE A 205 -6.94 -9.64 -5.68
C PHE A 205 -8.46 -9.56 -5.90
N GLN A 206 -8.93 -9.82 -7.13
CA GLN A 206 -10.33 -9.72 -7.51
C GLN A 206 -10.94 -8.37 -7.13
N VAL A 207 -10.18 -7.31 -7.42
CA VAL A 207 -10.60 -5.94 -7.11
C VAL A 207 -11.84 -5.56 -7.90
N LYS A 208 -12.82 -5.00 -7.19
CA LYS A 208 -14.02 -4.38 -7.79
C LYS A 208 -14.20 -2.99 -7.23
N GLY A 209 -13.97 -2.00 -8.08
CA GLY A 209 -13.92 -0.59 -7.71
C GLY A 209 -12.52 0.00 -7.87
N ILE A 210 -12.13 0.87 -6.97
CA ILE A 210 -10.87 1.61 -7.04
C ILE A 210 -9.74 0.82 -6.37
N LEU A 211 -8.59 0.83 -7.03
CA LEU A 211 -7.31 0.31 -6.54
C LEU A 211 -6.26 1.40 -6.69
N ASN A 212 -5.62 1.77 -5.60
CA ASN A 212 -4.45 2.63 -5.60
C ASN A 212 -3.19 1.78 -5.44
N VAL A 213 -2.19 1.99 -6.29
CA VAL A 213 -0.93 1.24 -6.24
C VAL A 213 0.24 2.21 -6.30
N GLN A 214 1.20 2.02 -5.40
CA GLN A 214 2.43 2.81 -5.34
C GLN A 214 3.62 1.97 -5.82
N PHE A 215 4.45 2.60 -6.64
CA PHE A 215 5.64 2.02 -7.24
C PHE A 215 6.86 2.91 -7.01
N ALA A 216 8.03 2.32 -7.11
CA ALA A 216 9.30 3.02 -7.19
C ALA A 216 10.10 2.51 -8.39
N ILE A 217 10.76 3.41 -9.11
CA ILE A 217 11.67 3.08 -10.20
C ILE A 217 13.09 3.35 -9.70
N CYS A 218 13.91 2.32 -9.62
CA CYS A 218 15.30 2.38 -9.20
C CYS A 218 16.14 1.48 -10.10
N ASP A 219 17.31 1.94 -10.53
CA ASP A 219 18.23 1.17 -11.38
C ASP A 219 17.55 0.58 -12.63
N ASP A 220 16.69 1.36 -13.27
CA ASP A 220 15.93 0.97 -14.49
C ASP A 220 14.91 -0.18 -14.27
N GLU A 221 14.56 -0.50 -13.02
CA GLU A 221 13.61 -1.53 -12.62
C GLU A 221 12.43 -0.92 -11.86
N VAL A 222 11.24 -1.53 -12.02
CA VAL A 222 10.01 -1.11 -11.33
C VAL A 222 9.77 -2.02 -10.13
N TYR A 223 9.65 -1.41 -8.96
CA TYR A 223 9.33 -2.08 -7.70
C TYR A 223 7.94 -1.67 -7.23
N ILE A 224 7.15 -2.63 -6.75
CA ILE A 224 5.92 -2.29 -6.04
C ILE A 224 6.23 -1.97 -4.59
N ILE A 225 5.58 -0.93 -4.07
CA ILE A 225 5.68 -0.51 -2.67
C ILE A 225 4.46 -0.99 -1.89
N GLU A 226 3.26 -0.62 -2.37
CA GLU A 226 2.00 -1.04 -1.75
C GLU A 226 0.84 -1.02 -2.73
N ALA A 227 -0.21 -1.75 -2.41
CA ALA A 227 -1.49 -1.71 -3.12
C ALA A 227 -2.63 -1.55 -2.13
N ASN A 228 -3.53 -0.61 -2.40
CA ASN A 228 -4.65 -0.25 -1.55
C ASN A 228 -5.96 -0.43 -2.34
N PRO A 229 -6.75 -1.50 -2.11
CA PRO A 229 -8.01 -1.74 -2.83
C PRO A 229 -9.13 -0.84 -2.28
N ARG A 230 -8.92 0.44 -2.33
CA ARG A 230 -9.80 1.51 -1.84
C ARG A 230 -9.59 2.80 -2.59
N ALA A 231 -10.52 3.75 -2.43
CA ALA A 231 -10.38 5.10 -2.95
C ALA A 231 -9.16 5.80 -2.33
N SER A 232 -8.45 6.55 -3.16
CA SER A 232 -7.33 7.40 -2.77
C SER A 232 -7.71 8.88 -2.83
N ARG A 233 -6.86 9.72 -2.26
CA ARG A 233 -6.99 11.18 -2.32
C ARG A 233 -6.70 11.73 -3.72
N THR A 234 -6.00 10.98 -4.55
CA THR A 234 -5.59 11.35 -5.90
C THR A 234 -6.69 11.14 -6.95
N VAL A 235 -7.67 10.26 -6.70
CA VAL A 235 -8.79 10.01 -7.64
C VAL A 235 -9.49 11.28 -8.15
N PRO A 236 -9.83 12.29 -7.31
CA PRO A 236 -10.45 13.50 -7.80
C PRO A 236 -9.56 14.34 -8.73
N ILE A 237 -8.25 14.41 -8.45
CA ILE A 237 -7.32 15.17 -9.31
C ILE A 237 -7.07 14.45 -10.63
N VAL A 238 -6.88 13.12 -10.60
CA VAL A 238 -6.76 12.28 -11.79
C VAL A 238 -7.98 12.47 -12.69
N SER A 239 -9.19 12.39 -12.11
CA SER A 239 -10.43 12.60 -12.86
C SER A 239 -10.50 13.97 -13.53
N LYS A 240 -10.07 15.03 -12.85
CA LYS A 240 -10.08 16.39 -13.40
C LYS A 240 -9.04 16.59 -14.50
N VAL A 241 -7.84 16.08 -14.31
CA VAL A 241 -6.73 16.26 -15.26
C VAL A 241 -6.97 15.47 -16.54
N THR A 242 -7.42 14.23 -16.42
CA THR A 242 -7.66 13.33 -17.57
C THR A 242 -9.01 13.58 -18.26
N GLY A 243 -9.94 14.26 -17.57
CA GLY A 243 -11.32 14.42 -18.06
C GLY A 243 -12.18 13.16 -17.92
N ILE A 244 -11.65 12.10 -17.26
CA ILE A 244 -12.31 10.81 -17.07
C ILE A 244 -12.86 10.75 -15.66
N SER A 245 -14.19 10.63 -15.52
CA SER A 245 -14.80 10.52 -14.19
C SER A 245 -14.61 9.12 -13.62
N MET A 246 -13.59 8.95 -12.77
CA MET A 246 -13.27 7.65 -12.15
C MET A 246 -14.27 7.21 -11.08
N ALA A 247 -15.16 8.10 -10.62
CA ALA A 247 -16.17 7.78 -9.61
C ALA A 247 -17.55 7.46 -10.21
N ARG A 248 -17.69 7.43 -11.52
CA ARG A 248 -18.92 7.12 -12.27
C ARG A 248 -18.73 5.85 -13.10
#